data_53b05b6b868f819226adbc976e075711
#
_entry.id   53b05b6b868f819226adbc976e075711
#
_cell.length_a   1.000
_cell.length_b   1.000
_cell.length_c   1.000
_cell.angle_alpha   90.00
_cell.angle_beta   90.00
_cell.angle_gamma   90.00
#
_symmetry.space_group_name_H-M   'P 1'
#
loop_
_entity.id
_entity.type
_entity.pdbx_description
1 polymer ?
#
loop_
_entity_poly.entity_id
_entity_poly.type
_entity_poly.pdbx_seq_one_letter_code
_entity_poly.pdbx_strand_id
1 'polypeptide(L)'
;YKRQVQESNTTEEGKRRQSDVIVNLPDDTLVVIDSKVSLVHYEKFSTTENEEERTLFGYEHIRSIKNHIKGLDLKKYHQAFEQKGSLNFVMMFVPIEPALSLALEKDRELVSFAFHHNVILVNTSTLMLSLRLINNLWTREKQNRNALEIAKKGGALYDKFIGFLEDFSLIGKRISDAQASFQQGMNLSLIHI
;
A
#
# COMPACT_ATOMS: atom_id res chain seq x y z
N TYR A 1 3.64 4.31 13.01
CA TYR A 1 3.42 3.93 11.59
C TYR A 1 4.77 3.64 10.93
N LYS A 2 5.21 2.36 10.88
CA LYS A 2 6.39 1.97 10.11
C LYS A 2 5.94 1.77 8.65
N ARG A 3 6.16 2.76 7.80
CA ARG A 3 5.89 2.72 6.35
C ARG A 3 7.01 2.03 5.55
N GLN A 4 8.17 1.85 6.16
CA GLN A 4 9.35 1.21 5.57
C GLN A 4 9.93 0.24 6.60
N VAL A 5 10.17 -1.00 6.20
CA VAL A 5 10.84 -2.01 7.01
C VAL A 5 11.91 -2.66 6.15
N GLN A 6 13.14 -2.63 6.63
CA GLN A 6 14.22 -3.44 6.10
C GLN A 6 14.08 -4.82 6.74
N GLU A 7 13.38 -5.73 6.09
CA GLU A 7 13.24 -7.12 6.56
C GLU A 7 14.26 -8.01 5.85
N SER A 8 15.09 -8.70 6.62
CA SER A 8 15.96 -9.76 6.12
C SER A 8 15.25 -11.11 6.31
N ASN A 9 14.84 -11.75 5.23
CA ASN A 9 14.31 -13.10 5.27
C ASN A 9 15.39 -14.12 4.94
N THR A 10 15.52 -15.14 5.80
CA THR A 10 16.43 -16.26 5.59
C THR A 10 15.64 -17.37 4.90
N THR A 11 16.01 -17.75 3.68
CA THR A 11 15.47 -18.93 3.03
C THR A 11 16.08 -20.20 3.62
N GLU A 12 15.41 -21.37 3.50
CA GLU A 12 15.84 -22.69 4.02
C GLU A 12 17.24 -23.10 3.57
N GLU A 13 17.78 -22.49 2.53
CA GLU A 13 19.16 -22.70 2.04
C GLU A 13 20.23 -21.78 2.68
N GLY A 14 19.91 -21.04 3.74
CA GLY A 14 20.88 -20.22 4.48
C GLY A 14 21.41 -18.98 3.76
N LYS A 15 20.92 -18.64 2.55
CA LYS A 15 21.27 -17.41 1.84
C LYS A 15 20.37 -16.27 2.30
N ARG A 16 20.94 -15.31 3.02
CA ARG A 16 20.27 -14.03 3.33
C ARG A 16 19.98 -13.29 2.03
N ARG A 17 18.71 -13.23 1.63
CA ARG A 17 18.24 -12.30 0.63
C ARG A 17 17.71 -11.07 1.34
N GLN A 18 18.37 -9.96 1.12
CA GLN A 18 18.00 -8.67 1.65
C GLN A 18 17.45 -7.85 0.48
N SER A 19 16.15 -7.62 0.47
CA SER A 19 15.55 -6.60 -0.40
C SER A 19 15.95 -5.23 0.11
N ASP A 20 16.24 -4.29 -0.80
CA ASP A 20 16.73 -2.98 -0.40
C ASP A 20 15.64 -2.17 0.30
N VAL A 21 14.41 -2.15 -0.25
CA VAL A 21 13.26 -1.45 0.34
C VAL A 21 11.97 -2.21 0.07
N ILE A 22 11.12 -2.34 1.10
CA ILE A 22 9.76 -2.85 0.97
C ILE A 22 8.79 -1.71 1.25
N VAL A 23 7.85 -1.49 0.33
CA VAL A 23 6.80 -0.49 0.45
C VAL A 23 5.46 -1.20 0.64
N ASN A 24 4.82 -0.95 1.78
CA ASN A 24 3.47 -1.44 2.03
C ASN A 24 2.45 -0.59 1.27
N LEU A 25 1.52 -1.24 0.58
CA LEU A 25 0.36 -0.65 -0.06
C LEU A 25 -0.91 -0.89 0.79
N PRO A 26 -2.02 -0.20 0.53
CA PRO A 26 -3.32 -0.60 1.05
C PRO A 26 -3.64 -2.06 0.71
N ASP A 27 -4.58 -2.69 1.44
CA ASP A 27 -5.02 -4.07 1.25
C ASP A 27 -3.92 -5.14 1.44
N ASP A 28 -2.98 -4.85 2.37
CA ASP A 28 -1.85 -5.73 2.73
C ASP A 28 -0.94 -6.13 1.56
N THR A 29 -1.01 -5.38 0.47
CA THR A 29 -0.15 -5.56 -0.71
C THR A 29 1.23 -4.96 -0.48
N LEU A 30 2.28 -5.59 -1.03
CA LEU A 30 3.67 -5.15 -0.91
C LEU A 30 4.27 -4.86 -2.28
N VAL A 31 5.15 -3.86 -2.34
CA VAL A 31 6.04 -3.61 -3.49
C VAL A 31 7.48 -3.65 -2.99
N VAL A 32 8.29 -4.46 -3.66
CA VAL A 32 9.75 -4.49 -3.42
C VAL A 32 10.43 -3.56 -4.41
N ILE A 33 11.36 -2.76 -3.89
CA ILE A 33 12.26 -1.92 -4.68
C ILE A 33 13.67 -2.46 -4.47
N ASP A 34 14.34 -2.83 -5.55
CA ASP A 34 15.72 -3.32 -5.54
C ASP A 34 16.60 -2.43 -6.40
N SER A 35 17.82 -2.08 -5.91
CA SER A 35 18.70 -1.11 -6.55
C SER A 35 20.04 -1.68 -7.00
N LYS A 36 20.22 -2.98 -6.96
CA LYS A 36 21.52 -3.67 -7.18
C LYS A 36 21.95 -3.78 -8.64
N VAL A 37 21.76 -2.75 -9.45
CA VAL A 37 22.23 -2.74 -10.83
C VAL A 37 23.72 -2.45 -10.89
N SER A 38 24.50 -3.34 -11.54
CA SER A 38 25.89 -3.07 -11.82
C SER A 38 26.03 -2.04 -12.96
N LEU A 39 26.66 -0.91 -12.67
CA LEU A 39 26.88 0.19 -13.62
C LEU A 39 28.29 0.20 -14.20
N VAL A 40 29.12 -0.81 -13.91
CA VAL A 40 30.53 -0.87 -14.36
C VAL A 40 30.64 -0.81 -15.88
N HIS A 41 29.78 -1.49 -16.62
CA HIS A 41 29.82 -1.45 -18.09
C HIS A 41 29.32 -0.12 -18.67
N TYR A 42 28.36 0.54 -17.97
CA TYR A 42 27.93 1.88 -18.33
C TYR A 42 29.06 2.90 -18.13
N GLU A 43 29.79 2.83 -17.03
CA GLU A 43 30.95 3.70 -16.75
C GLU A 43 32.00 3.56 -17.84
N LYS A 44 32.37 2.32 -18.19
CA LYS A 44 33.29 2.04 -19.30
C LYS A 44 32.79 2.57 -20.64
N PHE A 45 31.47 2.38 -20.92
CA PHE A 45 30.83 2.92 -22.12
C PHE A 45 30.96 4.44 -22.21
N SER A 46 30.83 5.15 -21.10
CA SER A 46 30.85 6.61 -21.05
C SER A 46 32.28 7.21 -21.10
N THR A 47 33.29 6.42 -20.73
CA THR A 47 34.67 6.90 -20.62
C THR A 47 35.58 6.48 -21.78
N THR A 48 35.20 5.43 -22.53
CA THR A 48 36.05 4.97 -23.67
C THR A 48 35.88 5.87 -24.89
N GLU A 49 37.00 6.17 -25.55
CA GLU A 49 37.06 6.89 -26.83
C GLU A 49 37.01 5.95 -28.04
N ASN A 50 37.25 4.64 -27.84
CA ASN A 50 37.21 3.64 -28.89
C ASN A 50 35.80 3.20 -29.20
N GLU A 51 35.32 3.43 -30.42
CA GLU A 51 33.95 3.11 -30.85
C GLU A 51 33.61 1.59 -30.80
N GLU A 52 34.60 0.73 -31.07
CA GLU A 52 34.40 -0.73 -30.99
C GLU A 52 34.19 -1.16 -29.54
N GLU A 53 35.04 -0.69 -28.64
CA GLU A 53 34.91 -0.95 -27.20
C GLU A 53 33.62 -0.35 -26.64
N ARG A 54 33.28 0.85 -27.08
CA ARG A 54 32.04 1.52 -26.68
C ARG A 54 30.82 0.70 -27.06
N THR A 55 30.80 0.18 -28.26
CA THR A 55 29.73 -0.71 -28.71
C THR A 55 29.64 -1.98 -27.85
N LEU A 56 30.80 -2.61 -27.58
CA LEU A 56 30.88 -3.79 -26.73
C LEU A 56 30.35 -3.52 -25.30
N PHE A 57 30.82 -2.44 -24.67
CA PHE A 57 30.35 -2.09 -23.31
C PHE A 57 28.89 -1.75 -23.28
N GLY A 58 28.31 -1.16 -24.34
CA GLY A 58 26.87 -0.98 -24.46
C GLY A 58 26.08 -2.29 -24.41
N TYR A 59 26.51 -3.30 -25.15
CA TYR A 59 25.90 -4.64 -25.14
C TYR A 59 26.07 -5.35 -23.78
N GLU A 60 27.24 -5.26 -23.17
CA GLU A 60 27.49 -5.85 -21.84
C GLU A 60 26.65 -5.17 -20.76
N HIS A 61 26.41 -3.87 -20.88
CA HIS A 61 25.50 -3.16 -19.97
C HIS A 61 24.07 -3.69 -20.05
N ILE A 62 23.52 -3.85 -21.26
CA ILE A 62 22.18 -4.43 -21.46
C ILE A 62 22.13 -5.84 -20.91
N ARG A 63 23.15 -6.66 -21.20
CA ARG A 63 23.24 -8.03 -20.69
C ARG A 63 23.24 -8.08 -19.17
N SER A 64 23.95 -7.15 -18.52
CA SER A 64 23.97 -7.01 -17.07
C SER A 64 22.57 -6.70 -16.53
N ILE A 65 21.85 -5.75 -17.13
CA ILE A 65 20.47 -5.41 -16.76
C ILE A 65 19.55 -6.63 -16.93
N LYS A 66 19.60 -7.33 -18.08
CA LYS A 66 18.78 -8.52 -18.32
C LYS A 66 19.06 -9.65 -17.30
N ASN A 67 20.30 -9.85 -16.95
CA ASN A 67 20.67 -10.84 -15.94
C ASN A 67 20.13 -10.46 -14.56
N HIS A 68 20.11 -9.17 -14.23
CA HIS A 68 19.57 -8.68 -12.99
C HIS A 68 18.05 -8.85 -12.94
N ILE A 69 17.33 -8.51 -14.03
CA ILE A 69 15.88 -8.76 -14.16
C ILE A 69 15.54 -10.23 -13.92
N LYS A 70 16.27 -11.17 -14.54
CA LYS A 70 16.09 -12.61 -14.31
C LYS A 70 16.34 -12.99 -12.84
N GLY A 71 17.26 -12.32 -12.17
CA GLY A 71 17.55 -12.52 -10.76
C GLY A 71 16.42 -12.06 -9.84
N LEU A 72 15.66 -11.05 -10.25
CA LEU A 72 14.54 -10.45 -9.52
C LEU A 72 13.20 -11.15 -9.76
N ASP A 73 13.15 -12.13 -10.66
CA ASP A 73 11.91 -12.82 -11.02
C ASP A 73 11.07 -13.19 -9.78
N LEU A 74 9.82 -12.81 -9.82
CA LEU A 74 8.82 -12.89 -8.75
C LEU A 74 8.71 -14.27 -8.10
N LYS A 75 8.97 -15.35 -8.86
CA LYS A 75 8.94 -16.72 -8.31
C LYS A 75 9.85 -16.90 -7.09
N LYS A 76 10.88 -16.05 -6.98
CA LYS A 76 11.84 -16.08 -5.88
C LYS A 76 11.40 -15.21 -4.68
N TYR A 77 10.52 -14.24 -4.90
CA TYR A 77 9.98 -13.37 -3.84
C TYR A 77 8.66 -13.90 -3.29
N HIS A 78 7.84 -14.60 -4.08
CA HIS A 78 6.60 -15.24 -3.60
C HIS A 78 6.84 -16.16 -2.41
N GLN A 79 7.87 -16.99 -2.45
CA GLN A 79 8.20 -17.92 -1.36
C GLN A 79 8.56 -17.22 -0.05
N ALA A 80 9.06 -15.98 -0.11
CA ALA A 80 9.45 -15.21 1.07
C ALA A 80 8.31 -14.41 1.70
N PHE A 81 7.21 -14.17 0.96
CA PHE A 81 6.11 -13.29 1.37
C PHE A 81 4.72 -13.92 1.26
N GLU A 82 4.61 -15.25 1.17
CA GLU A 82 3.34 -15.99 1.07
C GLU A 82 2.32 -15.66 2.17
N GLN A 83 2.77 -15.10 3.30
CA GLN A 83 1.90 -14.73 4.43
C GLN A 83 1.40 -13.27 4.40
N LYS A 84 1.92 -12.43 3.49
CA LYS A 84 1.55 -11.00 3.41
C LYS A 84 1.25 -10.65 1.96
N GLY A 85 0.01 -10.72 1.53
CA GLY A 85 -0.50 -10.22 0.28
C GLY A 85 0.39 -10.40 -0.98
N SER A 86 -0.16 -10.76 -2.10
CA SER A 86 0.61 -11.08 -3.30
C SER A 86 1.36 -9.88 -3.86
N LEU A 87 2.68 -10.00 -3.96
CA LEU A 87 3.52 -9.14 -4.79
C LEU A 87 3.14 -9.32 -6.26
N ASN A 88 2.66 -8.28 -6.90
CA ASN A 88 2.36 -8.32 -8.32
C ASN A 88 3.57 -7.98 -9.20
N PHE A 89 4.56 -7.27 -8.66
CA PHE A 89 5.77 -6.84 -9.38
C PHE A 89 6.88 -6.37 -8.43
N VAL A 90 8.11 -6.33 -8.95
CA VAL A 90 9.30 -5.77 -8.30
C VAL A 90 9.73 -4.53 -9.07
N MET A 91 10.02 -3.44 -8.39
CA MET A 91 10.64 -2.26 -9.00
C MET A 91 12.16 -2.39 -8.99
N MET A 92 12.76 -2.43 -10.16
CA MET A 92 14.21 -2.38 -10.33
C MET A 92 14.66 -0.94 -10.50
N PHE A 93 15.30 -0.39 -9.49
CA PHE A 93 15.74 1.00 -9.48
C PHE A 93 17.12 1.16 -10.10
N VAL A 94 17.20 1.98 -11.16
CA VAL A 94 18.44 2.38 -11.83
C VAL A 94 18.71 3.83 -11.49
N PRO A 95 19.68 4.13 -10.59
CA PRO A 95 19.90 5.50 -10.09
C PRO A 95 20.45 6.47 -11.13
N ILE A 96 21.16 5.96 -12.15
CA ILE A 96 21.74 6.75 -13.22
C ILE A 96 20.79 6.73 -14.42
N GLU A 97 20.05 7.83 -14.63
CA GLU A 97 19.06 7.94 -15.69
C GLU A 97 19.63 7.74 -17.11
N PRO A 98 20.80 8.30 -17.48
CA PRO A 98 21.42 8.02 -18.78
C PRO A 98 21.77 6.55 -19.00
N ALA A 99 22.08 5.78 -17.94
CA ALA A 99 22.36 4.35 -18.04
C ALA A 99 21.11 3.55 -18.43
N LEU A 100 19.96 3.90 -17.85
CA LEU A 100 18.68 3.30 -18.23
C LEU A 100 18.28 3.70 -19.65
N SER A 101 18.42 4.99 -19.99
CA SER A 101 18.12 5.51 -21.33
C SER A 101 18.94 4.82 -22.41
N LEU A 102 20.26 4.64 -22.21
CA LEU A 102 21.12 3.89 -23.11
C LEU A 102 20.63 2.44 -23.33
N ALA A 103 20.25 1.77 -22.25
CA ALA A 103 19.77 0.40 -22.35
C ALA A 103 18.46 0.30 -23.15
N LEU A 104 17.53 1.22 -22.93
CA LEU A 104 16.23 1.28 -23.63
C LEU A 104 16.39 1.69 -25.11
N GLU A 105 17.35 2.54 -25.43
CA GLU A 105 17.66 2.94 -26.80
C GLU A 105 18.24 1.78 -27.61
N LYS A 106 19.19 1.06 -27.03
CA LYS A 106 19.88 -0.05 -27.70
C LYS A 106 19.04 -1.34 -27.75
N ASP A 107 18.13 -1.53 -26.81
CA ASP A 107 17.27 -2.73 -26.74
C ASP A 107 15.81 -2.33 -26.49
N ARG A 108 15.06 -2.22 -27.60
CA ARG A 108 13.64 -1.84 -27.57
C ARG A 108 12.74 -2.89 -26.93
N GLU A 109 13.20 -4.13 -26.80
CA GLU A 109 12.44 -5.22 -26.17
C GLU A 109 12.71 -5.30 -24.65
N LEU A 110 13.64 -4.52 -24.12
CA LEU A 110 14.03 -4.58 -22.71
C LEU A 110 12.85 -4.36 -21.75
N VAL A 111 11.94 -3.44 -22.09
CA VAL A 111 10.74 -3.17 -21.29
C VAL A 111 9.82 -4.39 -21.27
N SER A 112 9.50 -4.93 -22.45
CA SER A 112 8.67 -6.13 -22.57
C SER A 112 9.30 -7.33 -21.85
N PHE A 113 10.61 -7.48 -21.99
CA PHE A 113 11.37 -8.51 -21.27
C PHE A 113 11.26 -8.35 -19.75
N ALA A 114 11.37 -7.12 -19.22
CA ALA A 114 11.19 -6.86 -17.79
C ALA A 114 9.77 -7.18 -17.33
N PHE A 115 8.75 -6.78 -18.08
CA PHE A 115 7.35 -7.10 -17.77
C PHE A 115 7.07 -8.60 -17.73
N HIS A 116 7.63 -9.39 -18.65
CA HIS A 116 7.49 -10.85 -18.63
C HIS A 116 8.07 -11.51 -17.38
N HIS A 117 9.00 -10.83 -16.71
CA HIS A 117 9.58 -11.25 -15.43
C HIS A 117 8.94 -10.55 -14.22
N ASN A 118 7.82 -9.83 -14.43
CA ASN A 118 7.15 -9.00 -13.40
C ASN A 118 8.08 -7.98 -12.75
N VAL A 119 9.00 -7.42 -13.53
CA VAL A 119 9.92 -6.35 -13.11
C VAL A 119 9.56 -5.08 -13.83
N ILE A 120 9.48 -3.97 -13.09
CA ILE A 120 9.28 -2.62 -13.61
C ILE A 120 10.59 -1.86 -13.45
N LEU A 121 11.13 -1.37 -14.58
CA LEU A 121 12.34 -0.54 -14.58
C LEU A 121 11.96 0.88 -14.16
N VAL A 122 12.61 1.41 -13.15
CA VAL A 122 12.36 2.77 -12.64
C VAL A 122 13.67 3.53 -12.48
N ASN A 123 13.66 4.79 -12.89
CA ASN A 123 14.69 5.78 -12.59
C ASN A 123 14.27 6.65 -11.40
N THR A 124 15.06 7.64 -11.03
CA THR A 124 14.76 8.53 -9.91
C THR A 124 13.43 9.26 -10.09
N SER A 125 13.14 9.78 -11.27
CA SER A 125 11.93 10.54 -11.58
C SER A 125 10.68 9.66 -11.51
N THR A 126 10.70 8.48 -12.13
CA THR A 126 9.58 7.54 -12.14
C THR A 126 9.37 6.89 -10.78
N LEU A 127 10.44 6.62 -10.01
CA LEU A 127 10.33 6.14 -8.64
C LEU A 127 9.63 7.17 -7.75
N MET A 128 10.04 8.44 -7.81
CA MET A 128 9.41 9.52 -7.03
C MET A 128 7.92 9.68 -7.37
N LEU A 129 7.57 9.60 -8.66
CA LEU A 129 6.18 9.62 -9.11
C LEU A 129 5.39 8.43 -8.53
N SER A 130 5.94 7.23 -8.62
CA SER A 130 5.31 6.01 -8.08
C SER A 130 5.08 6.11 -6.57
N LEU A 131 6.06 6.59 -5.81
CA LEU A 131 5.92 6.79 -4.36
C LEU A 131 4.86 7.85 -4.04
N ARG A 132 4.74 8.91 -4.83
CA ARG A 132 3.68 9.91 -4.68
C ARG A 132 2.29 9.32 -4.94
N LEU A 133 2.14 8.48 -5.97
CA LEU A 133 0.89 7.78 -6.25
C LEU A 133 0.51 6.83 -5.10
N ILE A 134 1.47 6.08 -4.58
CA ILE A 134 1.28 5.21 -3.41
C ILE A 134 0.82 6.02 -2.19
N ASN A 135 1.43 7.18 -1.94
CA ASN A 135 0.99 8.05 -0.84
C ASN A 135 -0.45 8.54 -1.03
N ASN A 136 -0.86 8.84 -2.26
CA ASN A 136 -2.25 9.22 -2.56
C ASN A 136 -3.22 8.06 -2.32
N LEU A 137 -2.85 6.81 -2.67
CA LEU A 137 -3.65 5.61 -2.36
C LEU A 137 -3.86 5.47 -0.85
N TRP A 138 -2.82 5.61 -0.04
CA TRP A 138 -2.92 5.60 1.41
C TRP A 138 -3.84 6.70 1.97
N THR A 139 -3.77 7.89 1.38
CA THR A 139 -4.63 9.01 1.79
C THR A 139 -6.11 8.70 1.52
N ARG A 140 -6.42 8.15 0.34
CA ARG A 140 -7.79 7.73 -0.01
C ARG A 140 -8.30 6.62 0.88
N GLU A 141 -7.48 5.60 1.13
CA GLU A 141 -7.84 4.48 2.01
C GLU A 141 -8.15 4.98 3.43
N LYS A 142 -7.33 5.89 3.98
CA LYS A 142 -7.58 6.51 5.26
C LYS A 142 -8.90 7.30 5.28
N GLN A 143 -9.20 8.03 4.21
CA GLN A 143 -10.46 8.78 4.07
C GLN A 143 -11.67 7.83 4.07
N ASN A 144 -11.59 6.72 3.30
CA ASN A 144 -12.64 5.72 3.23
C ASN A 144 -12.89 5.08 4.60
N ARG A 145 -11.85 4.67 5.31
CA ARG A 145 -11.96 4.11 6.66
C ARG A 145 -12.58 5.10 7.64
N ASN A 146 -12.17 6.36 7.59
CA ASN A 146 -12.75 7.41 8.43
C ASN A 146 -14.24 7.63 8.12
N ALA A 147 -14.62 7.63 6.83
CA ALA A 147 -16.02 7.78 6.43
C ALA A 147 -16.89 6.63 6.96
N LEU A 148 -16.43 5.39 6.87
CA LEU A 148 -17.11 4.21 7.42
C LEU A 148 -17.24 4.28 8.95
N GLU A 149 -16.18 4.72 9.63
CA GLU A 149 -16.21 4.90 11.09
C GLU A 149 -17.22 5.99 11.52
N ILE A 150 -17.26 7.11 10.80
CA ILE A 150 -18.22 8.19 11.03
C ILE A 150 -19.64 7.68 10.81
N ALA A 151 -19.91 6.95 9.73
CA ALA A 151 -21.23 6.35 9.47
C ALA A 151 -21.66 5.39 10.58
N LYS A 152 -20.75 4.52 11.05
CA LYS A 152 -21.01 3.61 12.17
C LYS A 152 -21.31 4.36 13.48
N LYS A 153 -20.54 5.40 13.80
CA LYS A 153 -20.78 6.23 14.99
C LYS A 153 -22.07 7.02 14.87
N GLY A 154 -22.41 7.51 13.67
CA GLY A 154 -23.69 8.16 13.39
C GLY A 154 -24.88 7.23 13.61
N GLY A 155 -24.82 5.99 13.13
CA GLY A 155 -25.82 4.97 13.40
C GLY A 155 -25.99 4.69 14.89
N ALA A 156 -24.90 4.47 15.62
CA ALA A 156 -24.95 4.24 17.05
C ALA A 156 -25.50 5.44 17.86
N LEU A 157 -25.24 6.68 17.39
CA LEU A 157 -25.84 7.88 18.00
C LEU A 157 -27.33 7.95 17.73
N TYR A 158 -27.78 7.61 16.51
CA TYR A 158 -29.20 7.55 16.16
C TYR A 158 -29.93 6.52 17.04
N ASP A 159 -29.40 5.33 17.21
CA ASP A 159 -30.01 4.28 18.06
C ASP A 159 -30.16 4.75 19.51
N LYS A 160 -29.13 5.44 20.06
CA LYS A 160 -29.20 6.02 21.40
C LYS A 160 -30.26 7.14 21.51
N PHE A 161 -30.39 7.93 20.45
CA PHE A 161 -31.39 8.99 20.42
C PHE A 161 -32.83 8.41 20.38
N ILE A 162 -33.05 7.38 19.61
CA ILE A 162 -34.35 6.69 19.61
C ILE A 162 -34.66 6.13 21.00
N GLY A 163 -33.72 5.43 21.65
CA GLY A 163 -33.89 4.94 23.02
C GLY A 163 -34.20 6.05 24.02
N PHE A 164 -33.51 7.20 23.90
CA PHE A 164 -33.85 8.37 24.74
C PHE A 164 -35.28 8.87 24.52
N LEU A 165 -35.75 8.93 23.27
CA LEU A 165 -37.16 9.35 23.00
C LEU A 165 -38.18 8.35 23.58
N GLU A 166 -37.92 7.05 23.53
CA GLU A 166 -38.74 6.03 24.12
C GLU A 166 -38.82 6.18 25.63
N ASP A 167 -37.67 6.34 26.30
CA ASP A 167 -37.61 6.56 27.76
C ASP A 167 -38.35 7.85 28.16
N PHE A 168 -38.16 8.92 27.38
CA PHE A 168 -38.84 10.20 27.63
C PHE A 168 -40.34 10.09 27.48
N SER A 169 -40.81 9.38 26.45
CA SER A 169 -42.23 9.07 26.25
C SER A 169 -42.81 8.25 27.42
N LEU A 170 -42.08 7.27 27.93
CA LEU A 170 -42.46 6.44 29.07
C LEU A 170 -42.59 7.29 30.35
N ILE A 171 -41.68 8.23 30.58
CA ILE A 171 -41.77 9.17 31.71
C ILE A 171 -43.03 10.00 31.61
N GLY A 172 -43.33 10.57 30.43
CA GLY A 172 -44.57 11.33 30.19
C GLY A 172 -45.84 10.52 30.53
N LYS A 173 -45.88 9.25 30.08
CA LYS A 173 -46.99 8.34 30.41
C LYS A 173 -47.12 8.09 31.92
N ARG A 174 -46.02 7.83 32.62
CA ARG A 174 -46.03 7.60 34.07
C ARG A 174 -46.51 8.81 34.87
N ILE A 175 -46.14 10.02 34.42
CA ILE A 175 -46.66 11.28 35.04
C ILE A 175 -48.17 11.39 34.83
N SER A 176 -48.67 11.11 33.63
CA SER A 176 -50.10 11.12 33.33
C SER A 176 -50.88 10.10 34.18
N ASP A 177 -50.35 8.87 34.30
CA ASP A 177 -50.97 7.81 35.12
C ASP A 177 -50.99 8.18 36.61
N ALA A 178 -49.92 8.80 37.12
CA ALA A 178 -49.85 9.31 38.50
C ALA A 178 -50.86 10.43 38.72
N GLN A 179 -51.03 11.34 37.77
CA GLN A 179 -52.02 12.44 37.85
C GLN A 179 -53.46 11.88 37.87
N ALA A 180 -53.74 10.90 36.99
CA ALA A 180 -55.06 10.24 36.98
C ALA A 180 -55.37 9.52 38.31
N SER A 181 -54.40 8.79 38.85
CA SER A 181 -54.50 8.10 40.14
C SER A 181 -54.74 9.07 41.31
N PHE A 182 -54.04 10.21 41.32
CA PHE A 182 -54.23 11.30 42.28
C PHE A 182 -55.66 11.86 42.21
N GLN A 183 -56.16 12.16 41.01
CA GLN A 183 -57.49 12.68 40.78
C GLN A 183 -58.57 11.67 41.26
N GLN A 184 -58.37 10.39 41.00
CA GLN A 184 -59.30 9.32 41.48
C GLN A 184 -59.30 9.22 42.99
N GLY A 185 -58.15 9.30 43.64
CA GLY A 185 -58.07 9.30 45.12
C GLY A 185 -58.76 10.50 45.75
N MET A 186 -58.56 11.72 45.15
CA MET A 186 -59.29 12.92 45.62
C MET A 186 -60.82 12.77 45.51
N ASN A 187 -61.28 12.25 44.35
CA ASN A 187 -62.75 12.02 44.18
C ASN A 187 -63.32 11.08 45.18
N LEU A 188 -62.63 9.97 45.57
CA LEU A 188 -63.04 9.07 46.58
C LEU A 188 -63.09 9.66 48.00
N SER A 189 -62.14 10.58 48.30
CA SER A 189 -62.10 11.29 49.58
C SER A 189 -63.22 12.28 49.75
N LEU A 190 -63.69 12.93 48.66
CA LEU A 190 -64.80 13.91 48.73
C LEU A 190 -66.17 13.26 48.80
N ILE A 191 -66.35 11.99 48.52
CA ILE A 191 -67.63 11.25 48.64
C ILE A 191 -67.89 10.78 50.07
N HIS A 192 -66.86 10.78 50.93
CA HIS A 192 -66.98 10.31 52.33
C HIS A 192 -67.03 11.43 53.39
N ILE A 193 -67.21 12.72 53.00
CA ILE A 193 -67.56 13.80 53.87
C ILE A 193 -68.99 14.26 53.59
#